data_9f497cad17030d85931812002e15a245
#
_entry.id   9f497cad17030d85931812002e15a245
#
_cell.length_a   1.000
_cell.length_b   1.000
_cell.length_c   1.000
_cell.angle_alpha   90.00
_cell.angle_beta   90.00
_cell.angle_gamma   90.00
#
_symmetry.space_group_name_H-M   'P 1'
#
loop_
_entity.id
_entity.type
_entity.pdbx_description
1 polymer ?
#
loop_
_entity_poly.entity_id
_entity_poly.type
_entity_poly.pdbx_seq_one_letter_code
_entity_poly.pdbx_strand_id
1 'polypeptide(L)'
;GPVITIPYANPNMEELGYAFDPVVNDSNGFMLESHGALVCSPKGVLYAIESLQVMESLAESIIVGRIMSKKLKCLTREDAEGIDGVIHELGWALPGAPGRYKTITEMFYH
;
A
#
# COMPACT_ATOMS: atom_id res chain seq x y z
N GLY A 1 3.77 0.77 3.36
CA GLY A 1 4.04 0.08 2.10
C GLY A 1 3.13 0.57 0.97
N PRO A 2 3.31 0.08 -0.25
CA PRO A 2 2.48 0.49 -1.36
C PRO A 2 1.05 -0.01 -1.17
N VAL A 3 0.09 0.73 -1.69
CA VAL A 3 -1.29 0.26 -1.86
C VAL A 3 -1.44 -0.18 -3.31
N ILE A 4 -1.75 -1.46 -3.50
CA ILE A 4 -1.88 -2.04 -4.84
C ILE A 4 -3.35 -2.05 -5.25
N THR A 5 -3.64 -1.60 -6.47
CA THR A 5 -5.00 -1.66 -7.01
C THR A 5 -5.24 -3.02 -7.66
N ILE A 6 -6.31 -3.70 -7.21
CA ILE A 6 -6.79 -4.94 -7.79
C ILE A 6 -7.87 -4.62 -8.83
N PRO A 7 -7.75 -5.09 -10.08
CA PRO A 7 -8.78 -4.90 -11.10
C PRO A 7 -10.14 -5.44 -10.65
N TYR A 8 -11.19 -4.85 -11.18
CA TYR A 8 -12.54 -5.33 -10.87
C TYR A 8 -12.70 -6.82 -11.20
N ALA A 9 -13.26 -7.54 -10.24
CA ALA A 9 -13.74 -8.92 -10.40
C ALA A 9 -15.00 -9.09 -9.56
N ASN A 10 -15.87 -10.01 -9.93
CA ASN A 10 -17.12 -10.23 -9.22
C ASN A 10 -16.83 -10.68 -7.77
N PRO A 11 -17.30 -9.92 -6.76
CA PRO A 11 -16.98 -10.19 -5.36
C PRO A 11 -17.54 -11.52 -4.81
N ASN A 12 -18.50 -12.10 -5.48
CA ASN A 12 -19.11 -13.38 -5.08
C ASN A 12 -18.51 -14.59 -5.81
N MET A 13 -17.45 -14.40 -6.60
CA MET A 13 -16.82 -15.44 -7.41
C MET A 13 -15.36 -15.62 -7.04
N GLU A 14 -14.82 -16.80 -7.33
CA GLU A 14 -13.40 -17.14 -7.14
C GLU A 14 -12.46 -16.21 -7.94
N GLU A 15 -12.97 -15.60 -9.00
CA GLU A 15 -12.24 -14.63 -9.83
C GLU A 15 -11.62 -13.51 -9.01
N LEU A 16 -12.30 -13.02 -7.98
CA LEU A 16 -11.74 -12.00 -7.10
C LEU A 16 -10.50 -12.52 -6.35
N GLY A 17 -10.54 -13.75 -5.86
CA GLY A 17 -9.39 -14.40 -5.24
C GLY A 17 -8.21 -14.51 -6.20
N TYR A 18 -8.44 -14.97 -7.41
CA TYR A 18 -7.40 -15.11 -8.44
C TYR A 18 -6.79 -13.76 -8.85
N ALA A 19 -7.54 -12.67 -8.76
CA ALA A 19 -7.02 -11.32 -9.05
C ALA A 19 -5.91 -10.89 -8.08
N PHE A 20 -5.86 -11.47 -6.88
CA PHE A 20 -4.79 -11.20 -5.90
C PHE A 20 -3.52 -12.01 -6.14
N ASP A 21 -3.60 -13.18 -6.78
CA ASP A 21 -2.48 -14.12 -6.90
C ASP A 21 -1.16 -13.47 -7.36
N PRO A 22 -1.14 -12.58 -8.36
CA PRO A 22 0.11 -11.97 -8.81
C PRO A 22 0.77 -11.04 -7.79
N VAL A 23 0.02 -10.47 -6.88
CA VAL A 23 0.44 -9.32 -6.06
C VAL A 23 0.24 -9.48 -4.55
N VAL A 24 -0.43 -10.54 -4.11
CA VAL A 24 -0.78 -10.73 -2.69
C VAL A 24 0.44 -10.75 -1.77
N ASN A 25 1.59 -11.19 -2.28
CA ASN A 25 2.84 -11.24 -1.52
C ASN A 25 3.64 -9.93 -1.53
N ASP A 26 3.23 -8.94 -2.31
CA ASP A 26 4.02 -7.73 -2.54
C ASP A 26 3.53 -6.53 -1.70
N SER A 27 2.37 -6.64 -1.04
CA SER A 27 1.83 -5.57 -0.19
C SER A 27 0.95 -6.12 0.93
N ASN A 28 0.66 -5.24 1.88
CA ASN A 28 -0.29 -5.48 2.96
C ASN A 28 -1.58 -4.65 2.80
N GLY A 29 -1.65 -3.79 1.79
CA GLY A 29 -2.80 -2.94 1.53
C GLY A 29 -3.21 -2.96 0.05
N PHE A 30 -4.51 -3.14 -0.19
CA PHE A 30 -5.07 -3.26 -1.53
C PHE A 30 -6.32 -2.40 -1.67
N MET A 31 -6.46 -1.75 -2.82
CA MET A 31 -7.70 -1.13 -3.26
C MET A 31 -8.36 -2.03 -4.30
N LEU A 32 -9.59 -2.42 -4.04
CA LEU A 32 -10.36 -3.25 -4.97
C LEU A 32 -11.24 -2.33 -5.81
N GLU A 33 -10.99 -2.32 -7.11
CA GLU A 33 -11.74 -1.47 -8.05
C GLU A 33 -13.24 -1.72 -7.93
N SER A 34 -14.00 -0.64 -7.75
CA SER A 34 -15.46 -0.65 -7.59
C SER A 34 -15.99 -1.50 -6.43
N HIS A 35 -15.16 -1.84 -5.44
CA HIS A 35 -15.56 -2.69 -4.33
C HIS A 35 -15.18 -2.13 -2.95
N GLY A 36 -13.92 -1.77 -2.73
CA GLY A 36 -13.45 -1.28 -1.43
C GLY A 36 -11.97 -1.45 -1.21
N ALA A 37 -11.57 -1.70 0.03
CA ALA A 37 -10.19 -1.89 0.43
C ALA A 37 -10.01 -3.17 1.24
N LEU A 38 -8.82 -3.76 1.15
CA LEU A 38 -8.40 -4.90 1.95
C LEU A 38 -7.04 -4.61 2.55
N VAL A 39 -6.88 -4.91 3.84
CA VAL A 39 -5.63 -4.77 4.56
C VAL A 39 -5.30 -6.05 5.28
N CYS A 40 -4.04 -6.46 5.22
CA CYS A 40 -3.50 -7.61 5.94
C CYS A 40 -2.46 -7.15 6.96
N SER A 41 -2.40 -7.80 8.11
CA SER A 41 -1.36 -7.54 9.10
C SER A 41 -0.90 -8.83 9.77
N PRO A 42 0.41 -9.10 9.83
CA PRO A 42 0.95 -10.22 10.59
C PRO A 42 0.89 -9.99 12.10
N LYS A 43 0.61 -8.75 12.54
CA LYS A 43 0.55 -8.36 13.96
C LYS A 43 -0.87 -8.42 14.53
N GLY A 44 -1.87 -8.85 13.76
CA GLY A 44 -3.24 -9.02 14.21
C GLY A 44 -4.20 -7.90 13.77
N VAL A 45 -5.47 -8.09 14.17
CA VAL A 45 -6.61 -7.28 13.70
C VAL A 45 -6.49 -5.79 14.04
N LEU A 46 -6.01 -5.46 15.24
CA LEU A 46 -5.86 -4.05 15.65
C LEU A 46 -4.93 -3.29 14.73
N TYR A 47 -3.80 -3.87 14.36
CA TYR A 47 -2.86 -3.26 13.42
C TYR A 47 -3.43 -3.16 12.00
N ALA A 48 -4.27 -4.11 11.59
CA ALA A 48 -4.99 -4.01 10.32
C ALA A 48 -5.97 -2.83 10.33
N ILE A 49 -6.72 -2.63 11.41
CA ILE A 49 -7.64 -1.49 11.58
C ILE A 49 -6.86 -0.17 11.54
N GLU A 50 -5.76 -0.05 12.26
CA GLU A 50 -4.91 1.15 12.24
C GLU A 50 -4.39 1.45 10.83
N SER A 51 -3.96 0.43 10.09
CA SER A 51 -3.50 0.58 8.71
C SER A 51 -4.63 1.05 7.79
N LEU A 52 -5.84 0.55 7.98
CA LEU A 52 -7.01 0.98 7.23
C LEU A 52 -7.37 2.45 7.50
N GLN A 53 -7.28 2.88 8.77
CA GLN A 53 -7.48 4.27 9.16
C GLN A 53 -6.44 5.20 8.52
N VAL A 54 -5.18 4.78 8.45
CA VAL A 54 -4.13 5.51 7.75
C VAL A 54 -4.42 5.63 6.26
N MET A 55 -4.86 4.55 5.61
CA MET A 55 -5.26 4.58 4.20
C MET A 55 -6.39 5.57 3.95
N GLU A 56 -7.40 5.59 4.81
CA GLU A 56 -8.54 6.53 4.71
C GLU A 56 -8.09 7.98 4.85
N SER A 57 -7.28 8.28 5.86
CA SER A 57 -6.73 9.63 6.07
C SER A 57 -5.87 10.10 4.89
N LEU A 58 -5.08 9.22 4.32
CA LEU A 58 -4.30 9.52 3.12
C LEU A 58 -5.19 9.79 1.90
N ALA A 59 -6.24 9.00 1.71
CA ALA A 59 -7.20 9.19 0.63
C ALA A 59 -7.88 10.56 0.72
N GLU A 60 -8.34 10.95 1.91
CA GLU A 60 -8.90 12.28 2.17
C GLU A 60 -7.90 13.39 1.85
N SER A 61 -6.66 13.26 2.31
CA SER A 61 -5.59 14.24 2.07
C SER A 61 -5.28 14.38 0.57
N ILE A 62 -5.29 13.28 -0.18
CA ILE A 62 -5.10 13.27 -1.63
C ILE A 62 -6.24 13.99 -2.34
N ILE A 63 -7.49 13.73 -1.93
CA ILE A 63 -8.68 14.39 -2.50
C ILE A 63 -8.62 15.89 -2.27
N VAL A 64 -8.36 16.33 -1.03
CA VAL A 64 -8.23 17.75 -0.68
C VAL A 64 -7.07 18.38 -1.44
N GLY A 65 -5.92 17.73 -1.48
CA GLY A 65 -4.75 18.21 -2.24
C GLY A 65 -5.05 18.37 -3.73
N ARG A 66 -5.82 17.48 -4.33
CA ARG A 66 -6.26 17.58 -5.73
C ARG A 66 -7.26 18.70 -5.98
N ILE A 67 -8.11 19.02 -5.00
CA ILE A 67 -9.03 20.15 -5.07
C ILE A 67 -8.25 21.48 -4.98
N MET A 68 -7.25 21.55 -4.08
CA MET A 68 -6.45 22.76 -3.85
C MET A 68 -5.41 22.98 -4.95
N SER A 69 -4.88 21.93 -5.55
CA SER A 69 -3.86 21.96 -6.58
C SER A 69 -4.11 20.87 -7.63
N LYS A 70 -3.97 21.20 -8.89
CA LYS A 70 -4.14 20.23 -9.99
C LYS A 70 -3.04 19.16 -10.05
N LYS A 71 -1.91 19.39 -9.35
CA LYS A 71 -0.76 18.48 -9.34
C LYS A 71 -0.27 18.25 -7.92
N LEU A 72 -0.24 16.99 -7.51
CA LEU A 72 0.39 16.58 -6.26
C LEU A 72 1.89 16.40 -6.47
N LYS A 73 2.66 16.82 -5.48
CA LYS A 73 4.10 16.57 -5.45
C LYS A 73 4.35 15.14 -4.96
N CYS A 74 5.08 14.37 -5.73
CA CYS A 74 5.53 13.05 -5.33
C CYS A 74 6.88 13.12 -4.62
N LEU A 75 7.19 12.11 -3.82
CA LEU A 75 8.51 11.93 -3.25
C LEU A 75 9.55 11.80 -4.36
N THR A 76 10.72 12.39 -4.15
CA THR A 76 11.87 12.15 -5.01
C THR A 76 12.53 10.81 -4.66
N ARG A 77 13.44 10.33 -5.52
CA ARG A 77 14.23 9.15 -5.22
C ARG A 77 15.06 9.35 -3.95
N GLU A 78 15.67 10.51 -3.77
CA GLU A 78 16.46 10.86 -2.59
C GLU A 78 15.61 10.84 -1.32
N ASP A 79 14.36 11.35 -1.37
CA ASP A 79 13.42 11.26 -0.26
C ASP A 79 13.08 9.80 0.09
N ALA A 80 12.87 8.96 -0.93
CA ALA A 80 12.57 7.53 -0.74
C ALA A 80 13.77 6.78 -0.11
N GLU A 81 14.98 7.03 -0.59
CA GLU A 81 16.22 6.48 -0.01
C GLU A 81 16.42 6.94 1.44
N GLY A 82 16.10 8.18 1.76
CA GLY A 82 16.12 8.70 3.13
C GLY A 82 15.14 7.97 4.05
N ILE A 83 13.92 7.70 3.58
CA ILE A 83 12.92 6.94 4.35
C ILE A 83 13.38 5.49 4.55
N ASP A 84 13.92 4.85 3.53
CA ASP A 84 14.47 3.49 3.63
C ASP A 84 15.59 3.42 4.68
N GLY A 85 16.44 4.45 4.76
CA GLY A 85 17.47 4.56 5.79
C GLY A 85 16.90 4.59 7.21
N VAL A 86 15.85 5.37 7.44
CA VAL A 86 15.15 5.44 8.74
C VAL A 86 14.49 4.10 9.09
N ILE A 87 13.82 3.46 8.13
CA ILE A 87 13.20 2.14 8.32
C ILE A 87 14.27 1.12 8.76
N HIS A 88 15.42 1.13 8.10
CA HIS A 88 16.53 0.24 8.42
C HIS A 88 17.11 0.52 9.82
N GLU A 89 17.37 1.79 10.16
CA GLU A 89 17.91 2.16 11.48
C GLU A 89 16.97 1.78 12.62
N LEU A 90 15.67 1.95 12.44
CA LEU A 90 14.67 1.64 13.47
C LEU A 90 14.27 0.16 13.49
N GLY A 91 14.76 -0.64 12.56
CA GLY A 91 14.44 -2.07 12.47
C GLY A 91 12.97 -2.33 12.16
N TRP A 92 12.31 -1.41 11.44
CA TRP A 92 10.90 -1.59 11.08
C TRP A 92 10.73 -2.64 9.98
N ALA A 93 9.61 -3.36 10.06
CA ALA A 93 9.29 -4.36 9.06
C ALA A 93 8.98 -3.74 7.70
N LEU A 94 9.56 -4.31 6.65
CA LEU A 94 9.19 -3.99 5.28
C LEU A 94 7.83 -4.63 4.92
N PRO A 95 7.07 -4.04 3.98
CA PRO A 95 5.80 -4.60 3.53
C PRO A 95 5.99 -5.86 2.68
N GLY A 96 4.96 -6.67 2.62
CA GLY A 96 4.93 -7.89 1.84
C GLY A 96 5.14 -9.15 2.67
N ALA A 97 5.23 -10.29 1.99
CA ALA A 97 5.47 -11.60 2.61
C ALA A 97 6.96 -11.86 2.80
N PRO A 98 7.35 -12.78 3.72
CA PRO A 98 8.73 -13.19 3.88
C PRO A 98 9.37 -13.62 2.56
N GLY A 99 10.57 -13.10 2.28
CA GLY A 99 11.29 -13.36 1.02
C GLY A 99 10.87 -12.48 -0.17
N ARG A 100 9.86 -11.63 0.01
CA ARG A 100 9.35 -10.70 -1.01
C ARG A 100 9.48 -9.24 -0.59
N TYR A 101 10.15 -8.99 0.52
CA TYR A 101 10.33 -7.63 1.04
C TYR A 101 11.10 -6.75 0.05
N LYS A 102 10.59 -5.55 -0.15
CA LYS A 102 11.23 -4.50 -0.96
C LYS A 102 11.28 -3.21 -0.20
N THR A 103 12.33 -2.42 -0.42
CA THR A 103 12.42 -1.05 0.06
C THR A 103 11.46 -0.15 -0.72
N ILE A 104 11.18 1.05 -0.20
CA ILE A 104 10.37 2.06 -0.91
C ILE A 104 11.03 2.43 -2.23
N THR A 105 12.35 2.60 -2.23
CA THR A 105 13.11 2.90 -3.43
C THR A 105 12.99 1.80 -4.48
N GLU A 106 13.10 0.53 -4.11
CA GLU A 106 12.94 -0.61 -5.02
C GLU A 106 11.52 -0.71 -5.60
N MET A 107 10.50 -0.29 -4.85
CA MET A 107 9.12 -0.34 -5.31
C MET A 107 8.78 0.73 -6.35
N PHE A 108 9.31 1.93 -6.19
CA PHE A 108 8.91 3.10 -6.97
C PHE A 108 9.98 3.62 -7.92
N TYR A 109 11.24 3.24 -7.75
CA TYR A 109 12.38 3.75 -8.51
C TYR A 109 13.28 2.59 -8.96
N HIS A 110 12.83 1.86 -9.94
CA HIS A 110 13.61 0.75 -10.51
C HIS A 110 14.83 1.25 -11.27
#